data_ed79d1377583ce1fa5c605ffa1e84754
#
_entry.id   ed79d1377583ce1fa5c605ffa1e84754
#
_cell.length_a   1.000
_cell.length_b   1.000
_cell.length_c   1.000
_cell.angle_alpha   90.00
_cell.angle_beta   90.00
_cell.angle_gamma   90.00
#
_symmetry.space_group_name_H-M   'P 1'
#
loop_
_entity.id
_entity.type
_entity.pdbx_description
1 polymer ?
#
loop_
_entity_poly.entity_id
_entity_poly.type
_entity_poly.pdbx_seq_one_letter_code
_entity_poly.pdbx_strand_id
1 'polypeptide(L)'
;MPALALKEAYAEKATVLTPDLPIHPADAVRLIRDICDKEKPDVLVGNSCGSFYAQMIAPMIGVPALLGNPHFKMSDFLRERIGNHQYKSPRADGKQDFTIDEQLISEFEAMEAHQFDCCNIYNKERVWGLFGEEDTLAHFEPLFLEHYAHSFHFPGGHTPTAEQFKTWYVPLIEKLLNQ
;
A
#
# COMPACT_ATOMS: atom_id res chain seq x y z
N MET A 1 -10.05 -5.74 10.02
CA MET A 1 -8.87 -5.09 9.42
C MET A 1 -8.64 -5.63 8.02
N PRO A 2 -8.23 -4.81 7.04
CA PRO A 2 -8.04 -5.23 5.64
C PRO A 2 -7.18 -6.49 5.46
N ALA A 3 -6.03 -6.54 6.15
CA ALA A 3 -5.11 -7.68 6.10
C ALA A 3 -5.73 -9.02 6.55
N LEU A 4 -6.58 -8.99 7.58
CA LEU A 4 -7.28 -10.18 8.06
C LEU A 4 -8.34 -10.64 7.07
N ALA A 5 -9.11 -9.70 6.49
CA ALA A 5 -10.10 -10.01 5.47
C ALA A 5 -9.47 -10.67 4.23
N LEU A 6 -8.26 -10.22 3.84
CA LEU A 6 -7.52 -10.81 2.73
C LEU A 6 -7.04 -12.24 3.08
N LYS A 7 -6.50 -12.44 4.28
CA LYS A 7 -6.13 -13.79 4.77
C LYS A 7 -7.30 -14.75 4.78
N GLU A 8 -8.47 -14.31 5.25
CA GLU A 8 -9.69 -15.13 5.25
C GLU A 8 -10.15 -15.46 3.83
N ALA A 9 -10.13 -14.49 2.91
CA ALA A 9 -10.58 -14.70 1.53
C ALA A 9 -9.70 -15.68 0.75
N TYR A 10 -8.43 -15.78 1.09
CA TYR A 10 -7.46 -16.65 0.41
C TYR A 10 -6.98 -17.84 1.23
N ALA A 11 -7.58 -18.13 2.40
CA ALA A 11 -7.11 -19.15 3.36
C ALA A 11 -6.81 -20.54 2.75
N GLU A 12 -7.57 -20.93 1.71
CA GLU A 12 -7.40 -22.24 1.04
C GLU A 12 -6.77 -22.11 -0.37
N LYS A 13 -6.51 -20.87 -0.83
CA LYS A 13 -6.10 -20.63 -2.22
C LYS A 13 -4.66 -20.10 -2.35
N ALA A 14 -4.21 -19.31 -1.38
CA ALA A 14 -2.91 -18.64 -1.43
C ALA A 14 -2.37 -18.31 -0.04
N THR A 15 -1.05 -18.15 0.05
CA THR A 15 -0.41 -17.61 1.26
C THR A 15 -0.46 -16.08 1.22
N VAL A 16 -1.06 -15.46 2.24
CA VAL A 16 -1.12 -14.00 2.38
C VAL A 16 -0.18 -13.55 3.49
N LEU A 17 0.87 -12.82 3.12
CA LEU A 17 1.83 -12.24 4.03
C LEU A 17 1.43 -10.81 4.39
N THR A 18 1.40 -10.50 5.68
CA THR A 18 1.00 -9.18 6.20
C THR A 18 2.00 -8.73 7.27
N PRO A 19 3.20 -8.29 6.87
CA PRO A 19 4.23 -7.91 7.82
C PRO A 19 3.86 -6.62 8.59
N ASP A 20 4.32 -6.54 9.83
CA ASP A 20 4.34 -5.28 10.58
C ASP A 20 5.49 -4.42 10.05
N LEU A 21 5.16 -3.36 9.33
CA LEU A 21 6.18 -2.51 8.73
C LEU A 21 6.84 -1.60 9.78
N PRO A 22 8.17 -1.41 9.72
CA PRO A 22 8.85 -0.35 10.46
C PRO A 22 8.29 1.03 10.14
N ILE A 23 8.41 1.96 11.09
CA ILE A 23 7.93 3.33 10.88
C ILE A 23 8.81 4.10 9.88
N HIS A 24 10.13 3.86 9.89
CA HIS A 24 11.08 4.47 8.97
C HIS A 24 10.94 3.87 7.56
N PRO A 25 10.70 4.69 6.52
CA PRO A 25 10.35 4.20 5.20
C PRO A 25 11.46 3.37 4.54
N ALA A 26 12.74 3.67 4.75
CA ALA A 26 13.83 2.88 4.21
C ALA A 26 13.89 1.46 4.80
N ASP A 27 13.59 1.33 6.10
CA ASP A 27 13.52 0.03 6.78
C ASP A 27 12.29 -0.77 6.33
N ALA A 28 11.16 -0.09 6.10
CA ALA A 28 9.96 -0.72 5.57
C ALA A 28 10.20 -1.28 4.15
N VAL A 29 10.81 -0.48 3.26
CA VAL A 29 11.16 -0.94 1.90
C VAL A 29 12.12 -2.12 1.95
N ARG A 30 13.15 -2.08 2.81
CA ARG A 30 14.10 -3.19 2.98
C ARG A 30 13.38 -4.46 3.41
N LEU A 31 12.56 -4.39 4.45
CA LEU A 31 11.79 -5.53 4.95
C LEU A 31 10.88 -6.13 3.86
N ILE A 32 10.13 -5.28 3.14
CA ILE A 32 9.25 -5.76 2.07
C ILE A 32 10.06 -6.45 0.97
N ARG A 33 11.19 -5.87 0.56
CA ARG A 33 12.06 -6.46 -0.46
C ARG A 33 12.63 -7.80 -0.02
N ASP A 34 13.13 -7.90 1.21
CA ASP A 34 13.66 -9.16 1.77
C ASP A 34 12.58 -10.26 1.78
N ILE A 35 11.33 -9.90 2.13
CA ILE A 35 10.19 -10.83 2.04
C ILE A 35 9.92 -11.21 0.58
N CYS A 36 9.89 -10.25 -0.34
CA CYS A 36 9.64 -10.52 -1.75
C CYS A 36 10.73 -11.40 -2.36
N ASP A 37 11.99 -11.19 -2.01
CA ASP A 37 13.11 -11.98 -2.48
C ASP A 37 13.03 -13.43 -1.99
N LYS A 38 12.57 -13.64 -0.78
CA LYS A 38 12.42 -14.96 -0.18
C LYS A 38 11.17 -15.70 -0.64
N GLU A 39 10.04 -15.04 -0.61
CA GLU A 39 8.71 -15.66 -0.78
C GLU A 39 8.19 -15.57 -2.22
N LYS A 40 8.79 -14.72 -3.08
CA LYS A 40 8.45 -14.56 -4.51
C LYS A 40 6.93 -14.34 -4.73
N PRO A 41 6.34 -13.27 -4.21
CA PRO A 41 4.90 -13.05 -4.32
C PRO A 41 4.46 -12.87 -5.78
N ASP A 42 3.24 -13.32 -6.09
CA ASP A 42 2.62 -13.14 -7.41
C ASP A 42 1.99 -11.75 -7.58
N VAL A 43 1.67 -11.06 -6.49
CA VAL A 43 1.04 -9.73 -6.49
C VAL A 43 1.35 -8.99 -5.19
N LEU A 44 1.48 -7.66 -5.26
CA LEU A 44 1.51 -6.80 -4.09
C LEU A 44 0.17 -6.09 -3.91
N VAL A 45 -0.33 -6.04 -2.69
CA VAL A 45 -1.57 -5.32 -2.35
C VAL A 45 -1.26 -4.33 -1.23
N GLY A 46 -1.53 -3.06 -1.47
CA GLY A 46 -1.37 -2.00 -0.49
C GLY A 46 -2.68 -1.27 -0.22
N ASN A 47 -2.79 -0.61 0.94
CA ASN A 47 -3.81 0.40 1.21
C ASN A 47 -3.15 1.59 1.90
N SER A 48 -3.51 2.82 1.48
CA SER A 48 -2.95 4.06 2.03
C SER A 48 -1.41 4.09 1.93
N CYS A 49 -0.68 4.21 3.04
CA CYS A 49 0.77 4.12 3.10
C CYS A 49 1.30 2.78 2.55
N GLY A 50 0.57 1.67 2.71
CA GLY A 50 0.91 0.39 2.09
C GLY A 50 0.92 0.45 0.57
N SER A 51 0.05 1.27 -0.04
CA SER A 51 0.05 1.53 -1.48
C SER A 51 1.29 2.32 -1.92
N PHE A 52 1.77 3.26 -1.11
CA PHE A 52 3.00 3.99 -1.38
C PHE A 52 4.20 3.04 -1.54
N TYR A 53 4.34 2.05 -0.66
CA TYR A 53 5.39 1.04 -0.77
C TYR A 53 5.14 0.06 -1.92
N ALA A 54 3.91 -0.43 -2.07
CA ALA A 54 3.59 -1.41 -3.09
C ALA A 54 3.85 -0.88 -4.51
N GLN A 55 3.50 0.37 -4.80
CA GLN A 55 3.73 0.99 -6.10
C GLN A 55 5.22 1.19 -6.42
N MET A 56 6.06 1.42 -5.42
CA MET A 56 7.51 1.53 -5.61
C MET A 56 8.16 0.17 -5.85
N ILE A 57 7.75 -0.85 -5.10
CA ILE A 57 8.41 -2.15 -5.07
C ILE A 57 7.93 -3.06 -6.21
N ALA A 58 6.63 -3.09 -6.52
CA ALA A 58 6.08 -3.96 -7.54
C ALA A 58 6.76 -3.80 -8.92
N PRO A 59 6.98 -2.57 -9.43
CA PRO A 59 7.74 -2.36 -10.66
C PRO A 59 9.18 -2.86 -10.58
N MET A 60 9.83 -2.72 -9.42
CA MET A 60 11.23 -3.14 -9.23
C MET A 60 11.41 -4.65 -9.30
N ILE A 61 10.43 -5.41 -8.83
CA ILE A 61 10.47 -6.89 -8.80
C ILE A 61 9.66 -7.53 -9.94
N GLY A 62 8.98 -6.72 -10.77
CA GLY A 62 8.28 -7.19 -11.95
C GLY A 62 6.94 -7.89 -11.69
N VAL A 63 6.29 -7.63 -10.53
CA VAL A 63 4.97 -8.19 -10.20
C VAL A 63 3.86 -7.15 -10.32
N PRO A 64 2.59 -7.55 -10.53
CA PRO A 64 1.47 -6.62 -10.51
C PRO A 64 1.20 -6.08 -9.09
N ALA A 65 0.49 -4.96 -9.00
CA ALA A 65 0.04 -4.42 -7.73
C ALA A 65 -1.38 -3.87 -7.77
N LEU A 66 -2.11 -4.03 -6.66
CA LEU A 66 -3.37 -3.35 -6.40
C LEU A 66 -3.16 -2.33 -5.27
N LEU A 67 -3.41 -1.07 -5.57
CA LEU A 67 -3.24 0.07 -4.67
C LEU A 67 -4.62 0.56 -4.22
N GLY A 68 -4.99 0.29 -2.98
CA GLY A 68 -6.22 0.82 -2.39
C GLY A 68 -5.98 2.18 -1.74
N ASN A 69 -6.80 3.17 -2.06
CA ASN A 69 -6.71 4.52 -1.50
C ASN A 69 -5.26 5.01 -1.36
N PRO A 70 -4.46 4.98 -2.44
CA PRO A 70 -3.03 5.26 -2.35
C PRO A 70 -2.77 6.66 -1.82
N HIS A 71 -1.80 6.77 -0.92
CA HIS A 71 -1.37 8.06 -0.37
C HIS A 71 0.08 8.34 -0.78
N PHE A 72 0.28 9.25 -1.73
CA PHE A 72 1.59 9.54 -2.35
C PHE A 72 2.32 10.73 -1.74
N LYS A 73 1.75 11.37 -0.71
CA LYS A 73 2.32 12.51 0.04
C LYS A 73 2.27 12.24 1.54
N MET A 74 2.94 11.18 1.95
CA MET A 74 3.00 10.78 3.37
C MET A 74 3.67 11.84 4.24
N SER A 75 4.67 12.56 3.71
CA SER A 75 5.34 13.66 4.40
C SER A 75 4.36 14.77 4.81
N ASP A 76 3.46 15.18 3.92
CA ASP A 76 2.44 16.18 4.22
C ASP A 76 1.46 15.69 5.30
N PHE A 77 1.01 14.43 5.18
CA PHE A 77 0.14 13.80 6.17
C PHE A 77 0.79 13.73 7.56
N LEU A 78 2.08 13.40 7.63
CA LEU A 78 2.83 13.27 8.87
C LEU A 78 3.12 14.64 9.50
N ARG A 79 3.37 15.67 8.69
CA ARG A 79 3.67 17.04 9.17
C ARG A 79 2.57 17.62 10.04
N GLU A 80 1.32 17.26 9.76
CA GLU A 80 0.17 17.67 10.57
C GLU A 80 0.01 16.85 11.88
N ARG A 81 0.88 15.85 12.10
CA ARG A 81 0.72 14.84 13.16
C ARG A 81 1.99 14.59 13.97
N ILE A 82 2.86 15.59 14.08
CA ILE A 82 4.09 15.49 14.88
C ILE A 82 3.73 15.16 16.34
N GLY A 83 4.42 14.19 16.93
CA GLY A 83 4.25 13.77 18.33
C GLY A 83 4.23 12.25 18.51
N ASN A 84 3.84 11.82 19.69
CA ASN A 84 3.75 10.41 20.05
C ASN A 84 2.38 9.82 19.66
N HIS A 85 2.40 8.64 19.09
CA HIS A 85 1.24 7.92 18.59
C HIS A 85 1.27 6.45 18.98
N GLN A 86 0.15 5.78 18.78
CA GLN A 86 0.04 4.34 18.96
C GLN A 86 -0.50 3.68 17.68
N TYR A 87 0.02 2.51 17.35
CA TYR A 87 -0.55 1.69 16.30
C TYR A 87 -1.96 1.24 16.67
N LYS A 88 -2.88 1.32 15.71
CA LYS A 88 -4.28 0.92 15.90
C LYS A 88 -4.45 -0.60 16.09
N SER A 89 -3.46 -1.36 15.69
CA SER A 89 -3.48 -2.83 15.73
C SER A 89 -2.31 -3.34 16.57
N PRO A 90 -2.49 -4.40 17.35
CA PRO A 90 -1.40 -5.05 18.04
C PRO A 90 -0.32 -5.49 17.05
N ARG A 91 0.93 -5.22 17.36
CA ARG A 91 2.10 -5.64 16.59
C ARG A 91 2.70 -6.92 17.17
N ALA A 92 3.25 -7.75 16.29
CA ALA A 92 3.89 -9.00 16.70
C ALA A 92 5.14 -8.77 17.56
N ASP A 93 5.85 -7.63 17.38
CA ASP A 93 7.02 -7.24 18.17
C ASP A 93 6.67 -6.62 19.55
N GLY A 94 5.38 -6.43 19.82
CA GLY A 94 4.88 -5.81 21.08
C GLY A 94 5.12 -4.30 21.16
N LYS A 95 5.75 -3.67 20.18
CA LYS A 95 6.00 -2.21 20.17
C LYS A 95 4.77 -1.49 19.65
N GLN A 96 4.01 -0.92 20.56
CA GLN A 96 2.75 -0.28 20.24
C GLN A 96 2.87 1.23 20.00
N ASP A 97 3.90 1.85 20.57
CA ASP A 97 4.13 3.29 20.46
C ASP A 97 5.12 3.62 19.35
N PHE A 98 4.92 4.78 18.71
CA PHE A 98 5.85 5.38 17.76
C PHE A 98 5.79 6.90 17.80
N THR A 99 6.82 7.56 17.29
CA THR A 99 6.92 9.02 17.24
C THR A 99 6.97 9.48 15.79
N ILE A 100 6.20 10.50 15.48
CA ILE A 100 6.32 11.27 14.24
C ILE A 100 7.15 12.52 14.57
N ASP A 101 8.29 12.67 13.92
CA ASP A 101 9.21 13.79 14.08
C ASP A 101 9.67 14.33 12.72
N GLU A 102 10.44 15.40 12.73
CA GLU A 102 10.97 16.03 11.51
C GLU A 102 11.91 15.11 10.72
N GLN A 103 12.62 14.20 11.40
CA GLN A 103 13.46 13.22 10.72
C GLN A 103 12.61 12.28 9.89
N LEU A 104 11.56 11.71 10.47
CA LEU A 104 10.64 10.80 9.76
C LEU A 104 9.99 11.48 8.56
N ILE A 105 9.58 12.75 8.71
CA ILE A 105 9.00 13.54 7.62
C ILE A 105 10.02 13.70 6.48
N SER A 106 11.26 14.10 6.80
CA SER A 106 12.32 14.25 5.80
C SER A 106 12.67 12.95 5.07
N GLU A 107 12.61 11.82 5.77
CA GLU A 107 12.83 10.49 5.15
C GLU A 107 11.73 10.16 4.13
N PHE A 108 10.47 10.47 4.44
CA PHE A 108 9.37 10.31 3.48
C PHE A 108 9.49 11.28 2.32
N GLU A 109 9.82 12.56 2.53
CA GLU A 109 10.04 13.55 1.46
C GLU A 109 11.12 13.08 0.48
N ALA A 110 12.24 12.59 0.99
CA ALA A 110 13.32 12.06 0.15
C ALA A 110 12.87 10.86 -0.69
N MET A 111 12.05 9.98 -0.13
CA MET A 111 11.53 8.82 -0.85
C MET A 111 10.45 9.21 -1.87
N GLU A 112 9.58 10.15 -1.54
CA GLU A 112 8.54 10.68 -2.43
C GLU A 112 9.10 11.29 -3.70
N ALA A 113 10.26 11.95 -3.62
CA ALA A 113 10.94 12.54 -4.78
C ALA A 113 11.28 11.49 -5.86
N HIS A 114 11.38 10.22 -5.49
CA HIS A 114 11.80 9.10 -6.35
C HIS A 114 10.75 7.99 -6.48
N GLN A 115 9.56 8.19 -5.93
CA GLN A 115 8.56 7.13 -5.81
C GLN A 115 8.07 6.54 -7.14
N PHE A 116 8.18 7.30 -8.24
CA PHE A 116 7.76 6.87 -9.58
C PHE A 116 8.93 6.56 -10.53
N ASP A 117 10.18 6.60 -10.06
CA ASP A 117 11.37 6.41 -10.91
C ASP A 117 11.41 5.04 -11.61
N CYS A 118 10.82 4.01 -10.99
CA CYS A 118 10.72 2.68 -11.57
C CYS A 118 9.48 2.49 -12.48
N CYS A 119 8.62 3.50 -12.62
CA CYS A 119 7.43 3.40 -13.46
C CYS A 119 7.83 3.43 -14.94
N ASN A 120 7.36 2.46 -15.71
CA ASN A 120 7.61 2.34 -17.16
C ASN A 120 6.34 1.87 -17.88
N ILE A 121 6.39 1.77 -19.21
CA ILE A 121 5.23 1.42 -20.04
C ILE A 121 4.62 0.05 -19.66
N TYR A 122 5.45 -0.92 -19.27
CA TYR A 122 4.98 -2.24 -18.84
C TYR A 122 4.23 -2.17 -17.51
N ASN A 123 4.73 -1.37 -16.57
CA ASN A 123 4.13 -1.22 -15.25
C ASN A 123 2.83 -0.42 -15.26
N LYS A 124 2.63 0.46 -16.29
CA LYS A 124 1.38 1.22 -16.44
C LYS A 124 0.14 0.34 -16.46
N GLU A 125 0.25 -0.83 -17.09
CA GLU A 125 -0.87 -1.77 -17.25
C GLU A 125 -1.04 -2.70 -16.04
N ARG A 126 -0.01 -2.88 -15.22
CA ARG A 126 0.03 -3.90 -14.16
C ARG A 126 -0.09 -3.36 -12.75
N VAL A 127 -0.10 -2.05 -12.58
CA VAL A 127 -0.37 -1.40 -11.29
C VAL A 127 -1.75 -0.74 -11.38
N TRP A 128 -2.69 -1.24 -10.59
CA TRP A 128 -4.07 -0.79 -10.59
C TRP A 128 -4.40 -0.01 -9.33
N GLY A 129 -5.17 1.08 -9.47
CA GLY A 129 -5.68 1.89 -8.38
C GLY A 129 -7.14 1.57 -8.05
N LEU A 130 -7.48 1.47 -6.78
CA LEU A 130 -8.85 1.32 -6.29
C LEU A 130 -9.13 2.43 -5.27
N PHE A 131 -10.05 3.33 -5.62
CA PHE A 131 -10.32 4.56 -4.89
C PHE A 131 -11.69 4.53 -4.23
N GLY A 132 -11.75 4.87 -2.95
CA GLY A 132 -13.01 5.03 -2.23
C GLY A 132 -13.69 6.35 -2.57
N GLU A 133 -14.93 6.30 -3.04
CA GLU A 133 -15.72 7.50 -3.42
C GLU A 133 -15.97 8.44 -2.23
N GLU A 134 -15.91 7.91 -1.00
CA GLU A 134 -16.09 8.64 0.26
C GLU A 134 -14.75 8.91 0.98
N ASP A 135 -13.61 8.68 0.32
CA ASP A 135 -12.30 8.94 0.92
C ASP A 135 -12.06 10.45 1.08
N THR A 136 -11.86 10.88 2.31
CA THR A 136 -11.58 12.29 2.65
C THR A 136 -10.10 12.56 2.97
N LEU A 137 -9.25 11.53 2.91
CA LEU A 137 -7.84 11.64 3.31
C LEU A 137 -6.86 11.55 2.14
N ALA A 138 -7.21 10.84 1.07
CA ALA A 138 -6.29 10.55 -0.04
C ALA A 138 -6.95 10.81 -1.40
N HIS A 139 -6.74 11.99 -1.94
CA HIS A 139 -7.28 12.42 -3.25
C HIS A 139 -6.19 12.38 -4.34
N PHE A 140 -5.54 11.21 -4.50
CA PHE A 140 -4.36 11.07 -5.38
C PHE A 140 -4.65 10.38 -6.72
N GLU A 141 -5.91 10.17 -7.08
CA GLU A 141 -6.26 9.57 -8.37
C GLU A 141 -5.70 10.36 -9.57
N PRO A 142 -5.75 11.71 -9.62
CA PRO A 142 -5.14 12.45 -10.72
C PRO A 142 -3.64 12.17 -10.87
N LEU A 143 -2.88 12.18 -9.77
CA LEU A 143 -1.46 11.85 -9.77
C LEU A 143 -1.22 10.38 -10.15
N PHE A 144 -2.06 9.46 -9.68
CA PHE A 144 -1.99 8.05 -10.07
C PHE A 144 -2.12 7.88 -11.59
N LEU A 145 -3.09 8.56 -12.23
CA LEU A 145 -3.36 8.47 -13.67
C LEU A 145 -2.27 9.11 -14.54
N GLU A 146 -1.37 9.93 -13.99
CA GLU A 146 -0.17 10.38 -14.70
C GLU A 146 0.82 9.23 -14.95
N HIS A 147 0.80 8.20 -14.10
CA HIS A 147 1.77 7.09 -14.11
C HIS A 147 1.17 5.74 -14.50
N TYR A 148 -0.11 5.49 -14.20
CA TYR A 148 -0.77 4.20 -14.37
C TYR A 148 -2.07 4.32 -15.14
N ALA A 149 -2.51 3.23 -15.80
CA ALA A 149 -3.62 3.25 -16.74
C ALA A 149 -4.99 2.87 -16.14
N HIS A 150 -5.01 2.09 -15.06
CA HIS A 150 -6.25 1.47 -14.57
C HIS A 150 -6.64 1.97 -13.19
N SER A 151 -7.72 2.74 -13.15
CA SER A 151 -8.35 3.26 -11.94
C SER A 151 -9.75 2.68 -11.80
N PHE A 152 -10.09 2.26 -10.59
CA PHE A 152 -11.38 1.68 -10.21
C PHE A 152 -11.88 2.40 -8.96
N HIS A 153 -13.23 2.35 -8.74
CA HIS A 153 -13.86 3.00 -7.60
C HIS A 153 -14.71 2.03 -6.81
N PHE A 154 -14.90 2.31 -5.53
CA PHE A 154 -15.81 1.57 -4.67
C PHE A 154 -16.55 2.51 -3.69
N PRO A 155 -17.79 2.19 -3.31
CA PRO A 155 -18.53 2.98 -2.34
C PRO A 155 -17.96 2.75 -0.93
N GLY A 156 -17.03 3.62 -0.52
CA GLY A 156 -16.37 3.52 0.79
C GLY A 156 -15.34 4.62 1.01
N GLY A 157 -14.91 4.72 2.26
CA GLY A 157 -13.92 5.70 2.70
C GLY A 157 -12.48 5.17 2.63
N HIS A 158 -11.58 5.91 3.30
CA HIS A 158 -10.14 5.63 3.29
C HIS A 158 -9.74 4.24 3.79
N THR A 159 -10.46 3.73 4.79
CA THR A 159 -10.22 2.39 5.35
C THR A 159 -11.35 1.47 4.98
N PRO A 160 -11.18 0.56 4.00
CA PRO A 160 -12.23 -0.35 3.58
C PRO A 160 -12.59 -1.34 4.71
N THR A 161 -13.87 -1.68 4.80
CA THR A 161 -14.37 -2.75 5.68
C THR A 161 -13.95 -4.12 5.16
N ALA A 162 -14.10 -5.16 5.97
CA ALA A 162 -13.82 -6.53 5.55
C ALA A 162 -14.74 -6.97 4.38
N GLU A 163 -16.00 -6.54 4.36
CA GLU A 163 -16.94 -6.81 3.28
C GLU A 163 -16.53 -6.10 1.98
N GLN A 164 -16.18 -4.80 2.07
CA GLN A 164 -15.67 -4.03 0.93
C GLN A 164 -14.38 -4.65 0.37
N PHE A 165 -13.52 -5.18 1.25
CA PHE A 165 -12.33 -5.90 0.81
C PHE A 165 -12.67 -7.15 0.00
N LYS A 166 -13.59 -7.96 0.48
CA LYS A 166 -14.05 -9.17 -0.24
C LYS A 166 -14.76 -8.84 -1.56
N THR A 167 -15.55 -7.75 -1.56
CA THR A 167 -16.38 -7.40 -2.73
C THR A 167 -15.59 -6.69 -3.83
N TRP A 168 -14.61 -5.86 -3.48
CA TRP A 168 -13.94 -4.98 -4.43
C TRP A 168 -12.47 -5.32 -4.66
N TYR A 169 -11.71 -5.64 -3.60
CA TYR A 169 -10.27 -5.95 -3.75
C TYR A 169 -10.05 -7.35 -4.31
N VAL A 170 -10.71 -8.36 -3.76
CA VAL A 170 -10.51 -9.76 -4.16
C VAL A 170 -10.74 -9.98 -5.67
N PRO A 171 -11.84 -9.52 -6.29
CA PRO A 171 -12.03 -9.69 -7.72
C PRO A 171 -10.98 -8.99 -8.58
N LEU A 172 -10.48 -7.83 -8.16
CA LEU A 172 -9.42 -7.10 -8.87
C LEU A 172 -8.07 -7.82 -8.74
N ILE A 173 -7.76 -8.38 -7.56
CA ILE A 173 -6.55 -9.20 -7.35
C ILE A 173 -6.61 -10.44 -8.25
N GLU A 174 -7.73 -11.16 -8.27
CA GLU A 174 -7.90 -12.34 -9.12
C GLU A 174 -7.77 -11.99 -10.62
N LYS A 175 -8.27 -10.83 -11.04
CA LYS A 175 -8.13 -10.36 -12.41
C LYS A 175 -6.68 -9.99 -12.75
N LEU A 176 -5.94 -9.36 -11.82
CA LEU A 176 -4.52 -9.05 -11.98
C LEU A 176 -3.66 -10.31 -12.10
N LEU A 177 -3.95 -11.34 -11.31
CA LEU A 177 -3.22 -12.61 -11.34
C LEU A 177 -3.45 -13.43 -12.62
N ASN A 178 -4.53 -13.15 -13.38
CA ASN A 178 -4.89 -13.85 -14.62
C ASN A 178 -4.51 -13.06 -15.90
N GLN A 179 -3.74 -11.99 -15.78
CA GLN A 179 -3.15 -11.26 -16.91
C GLN A 179 -1.83 -11.91 -17.37
#